data_7bff5b70bd5fac215d3a79aa1318f571
#
_entry.id   7bff5b70bd5fac215d3a79aa1318f571
#
_cell.length_a   1.000
_cell.length_b   1.000
_cell.length_c   1.000
_cell.angle_alpha   90.00
_cell.angle_beta   90.00
_cell.angle_gamma   90.00
#
_symmetry.space_group_name_H-M   'P 1'
#
loop_
_entity.id
_entity.type
_entity.pdbx_description
1 polymer ?
#
loop_
_entity_poly.entity_id
_entity_poly.type
_entity_poly.pdbx_seq_one_letter_code
_entity_poly.pdbx_strand_id
1 'polypeptide(L)'
;MILVAGGTGRLGSLLVSQLATSGLDVRVLTRDPRRASHLSGVATEIASGDVRDRPSIERAMVGVSTVVSAVHGFAGPGRVTPASVDRAGNANLVDAAATAGADVVLMSVVGASAHSPMELFRAKHDAEAHLRASGAPWTIVRSTAFVELWAEIMKKPLVFGRGDNPINFVSVRDVAAVAARAVVDPSLRRQVLEVGGPQNLTFNELAALLQEVRGSTGKVHHVPRSILRAMAPLARQPRAGITMDTADMTFDVTGRSDLPLTDLRTALSRAAAHM
;
A
#
# COMPACT_ATOMS: atom_id res chain seq x y z
N MET A 1 2.61 -22.57 -2.78
CA MET A 1 2.12 -21.74 -1.65
C MET A 1 2.62 -20.30 -1.79
N ILE A 2 1.73 -19.32 -1.69
CA ILE A 2 2.05 -17.89 -1.75
C ILE A 2 1.92 -17.32 -0.35
N LEU A 3 2.97 -16.66 0.18
CA LEU A 3 2.93 -15.96 1.46
C LEU A 3 2.55 -14.49 1.24
N VAL A 4 1.45 -14.02 1.85
CA VAL A 4 1.06 -12.60 1.80
C VAL A 4 1.28 -11.98 3.18
N ALA A 5 2.38 -11.24 3.33
CA ALA A 5 2.64 -10.43 4.49
C ALA A 5 1.84 -9.11 4.40
N GLY A 6 1.03 -8.82 5.44
CA GLY A 6 0.06 -7.74 5.40
C GLY A 6 -1.29 -8.11 4.78
N GLY A 7 -1.58 -9.42 4.64
CA GLY A 7 -2.82 -9.95 4.04
C GLY A 7 -4.10 -9.52 4.74
N THR A 8 -4.05 -9.04 5.98
CA THR A 8 -5.22 -8.48 6.70
C THR A 8 -5.44 -6.98 6.48
N GLY A 9 -4.58 -6.35 5.68
CA GLY A 9 -4.71 -4.95 5.30
C GLY A 9 -5.64 -4.75 4.09
N ARG A 10 -5.95 -3.50 3.75
CA ARG A 10 -6.85 -3.13 2.64
C ARG A 10 -6.43 -3.78 1.31
N LEU A 11 -5.19 -3.58 0.88
CA LEU A 11 -4.65 -4.19 -0.33
C LEU A 11 -4.51 -5.71 -0.18
N GLY A 12 -3.91 -6.15 0.94
CA GLY A 12 -3.61 -7.56 1.16
C GLY A 12 -4.84 -8.45 1.16
N SER A 13 -5.96 -8.03 1.76
CA SER A 13 -7.20 -8.81 1.78
C SER A 13 -7.79 -9.00 0.38
N LEU A 14 -7.77 -7.95 -0.46
CA LEU A 14 -8.20 -8.04 -1.85
C LEU A 14 -7.31 -8.99 -2.65
N LEU A 15 -6.00 -8.86 -2.47
CA LEU A 15 -5.03 -9.72 -3.14
C LEU A 15 -5.20 -11.19 -2.73
N VAL A 16 -5.34 -11.48 -1.43
CA VAL A 16 -5.60 -12.85 -0.93
C VAL A 16 -6.85 -13.43 -1.59
N SER A 17 -7.94 -12.66 -1.64
CA SER A 17 -9.19 -13.10 -2.29
C SER A 17 -9.01 -13.36 -3.78
N GLN A 18 -8.30 -12.51 -4.51
CA GLN A 18 -8.06 -12.70 -5.94
C GLN A 18 -7.19 -13.94 -6.23
N LEU A 19 -6.10 -14.13 -5.47
CA LEU A 19 -5.22 -15.29 -5.63
C LEU A 19 -5.96 -16.60 -5.30
N ALA A 20 -6.72 -16.64 -4.21
CA ALA A 20 -7.51 -17.81 -3.81
C ALA A 20 -8.60 -18.13 -4.84
N THR A 21 -9.29 -17.12 -5.37
CA THR A 21 -10.30 -17.31 -6.45
C THR A 21 -9.66 -17.88 -7.72
N SER A 22 -8.38 -17.61 -7.97
CA SER A 22 -7.61 -18.20 -9.06
C SER A 22 -7.09 -19.62 -8.76
N GLY A 23 -7.52 -20.22 -7.65
CA GLY A 23 -7.13 -21.60 -7.27
C GLY A 23 -5.72 -21.72 -6.68
N LEU A 24 -5.13 -20.62 -6.22
CA LEU A 24 -3.79 -20.62 -5.66
C LEU A 24 -3.83 -20.76 -4.13
N ASP A 25 -2.92 -21.56 -3.60
CA ASP A 25 -2.73 -21.70 -2.16
C ASP A 25 -2.10 -20.45 -1.56
N VAL A 26 -2.79 -19.82 -0.61
CA VAL A 26 -2.37 -18.57 0.02
C VAL A 26 -2.23 -18.74 1.52
N ARG A 27 -1.05 -18.41 2.05
CA ARG A 27 -0.77 -18.25 3.48
C ARG A 27 -0.72 -16.77 3.82
N VAL A 28 -1.50 -16.36 4.80
CA VAL A 28 -1.53 -14.97 5.31
C VAL A 28 -0.64 -14.86 6.54
N LEU A 29 0.38 -14.00 6.50
CA LEU A 29 1.17 -13.65 7.68
C LEU A 29 0.53 -12.47 8.40
N THR A 30 0.15 -12.66 9.66
CA THR A 30 -0.45 -11.61 10.50
C THR A 30 0.04 -11.69 11.94
N ARG A 31 0.16 -10.52 12.59
CA ARG A 31 0.50 -10.42 14.02
C ARG A 31 -0.65 -10.84 14.93
N ASP A 32 -1.87 -10.75 14.46
CA ASP A 32 -3.08 -11.12 15.19
C ASP A 32 -3.99 -11.93 14.26
N PRO A 33 -4.05 -13.26 14.42
CA PRO A 33 -4.90 -14.13 13.62
C PRO A 33 -6.39 -13.75 13.65
N ARG A 34 -6.89 -13.13 14.72
CA ARG A 34 -8.28 -12.67 14.83
C ARG A 34 -8.62 -11.63 13.75
N ARG A 35 -7.65 -10.84 13.33
CA ARG A 35 -7.82 -9.88 12.24
C ARG A 35 -7.96 -10.52 10.86
N ALA A 36 -7.64 -11.81 10.75
CA ALA A 36 -7.80 -12.59 9.53
C ALA A 36 -9.12 -13.37 9.48
N SER A 37 -10.03 -13.21 10.44
CA SER A 37 -11.30 -13.95 10.51
C SER A 37 -12.14 -13.82 9.23
N HIS A 38 -12.13 -12.64 8.58
CA HIS A 38 -12.83 -12.40 7.30
C HIS A 38 -12.19 -13.13 6.11
N LEU A 39 -10.98 -13.68 6.26
CA LEU A 39 -10.28 -14.50 5.27
C LEU A 39 -10.39 -15.99 5.56
N SER A 40 -11.12 -16.37 6.61
CA SER A 40 -11.38 -17.78 6.93
C SER A 40 -12.19 -18.42 5.80
N GLY A 41 -11.73 -19.55 5.29
CA GLY A 41 -12.31 -20.20 4.12
C GLY A 41 -11.92 -19.59 2.76
N VAL A 42 -11.14 -18.49 2.77
CA VAL A 42 -10.55 -17.87 1.57
C VAL A 42 -9.06 -18.18 1.50
N ALA A 43 -8.31 -17.82 2.53
CA ALA A 43 -6.90 -18.20 2.64
C ALA A 43 -6.76 -19.68 2.97
N THR A 44 -5.76 -20.36 2.38
CA THR A 44 -5.45 -21.75 2.68
C THR A 44 -4.94 -21.89 4.12
N GLU A 45 -4.15 -20.91 4.59
CA GLU A 45 -3.53 -20.92 5.91
C GLU A 45 -3.37 -19.51 6.50
N ILE A 46 -3.53 -19.40 7.81
CA ILE A 46 -3.22 -18.19 8.57
C ILE A 46 -2.02 -18.47 9.48
N ALA A 47 -0.91 -17.82 9.22
CA ALA A 47 0.31 -17.89 10.03
C ALA A 47 0.43 -16.68 10.97
N SER A 48 0.67 -16.95 12.24
CA SER A 48 0.98 -15.89 13.22
C SER A 48 2.45 -15.51 13.13
N GLY A 49 2.73 -14.22 12.95
CA GLY A 49 4.11 -13.71 12.90
C GLY A 49 4.18 -12.22 12.64
N ASP A 50 5.37 -11.66 12.87
CA ASP A 50 5.68 -10.26 12.65
C ASP A 50 6.89 -10.15 11.72
N VAL A 51 6.81 -9.29 10.70
CA VAL A 51 7.93 -9.05 9.77
C VAL A 51 9.19 -8.50 10.46
N ARG A 52 9.06 -8.01 11.68
CA ARG A 52 10.17 -7.57 12.53
C ARG A 52 10.81 -8.71 13.34
N ASP A 53 10.18 -9.89 13.34
CA ASP A 53 10.64 -11.09 14.04
C ASP A 53 11.05 -12.15 13.01
N ARG A 54 12.36 -12.23 12.75
CA ARG A 54 12.94 -13.13 11.75
C ARG A 54 12.56 -14.60 11.97
N PRO A 55 12.61 -15.18 13.18
CA PRO A 55 12.17 -16.56 13.40
C PRO A 55 10.72 -16.83 13.03
N SER A 56 9.81 -15.86 13.20
CA SER A 56 8.42 -16.05 12.78
C SER A 56 8.24 -16.03 11.27
N ILE A 57 9.05 -15.27 10.56
CA ILE A 57 9.09 -15.26 9.09
C ILE A 57 9.62 -16.60 8.58
N GLU A 58 10.72 -17.09 9.11
CA GLU A 58 11.33 -18.35 8.71
C GLU A 58 10.36 -19.53 8.84
N ARG A 59 9.58 -19.58 9.94
CA ARG A 59 8.50 -20.57 10.08
C ARG A 59 7.41 -20.41 9.02
N ALA A 60 7.03 -19.15 8.71
CA ALA A 60 6.00 -18.88 7.72
C ALA A 60 6.47 -19.16 6.27
N MET A 61 7.78 -19.21 6.03
CA MET A 61 8.36 -19.47 4.70
C MET A 61 8.36 -20.94 4.28
N VAL A 62 8.08 -21.89 5.16
CA VAL A 62 8.10 -23.31 4.84
C VAL A 62 7.13 -23.63 3.69
N GLY A 63 7.65 -24.16 2.57
CA GLY A 63 6.87 -24.51 1.37
C GLY A 63 6.38 -23.31 0.53
N VAL A 64 6.88 -22.11 0.80
CA VAL A 64 6.53 -20.90 0.04
C VAL A 64 7.37 -20.80 -1.22
N SER A 65 6.73 -20.55 -2.37
CA SER A 65 7.36 -20.29 -3.65
C SER A 65 7.35 -18.81 -4.05
N THR A 66 6.45 -18.02 -3.45
CA THR A 66 6.34 -16.57 -3.72
C THR A 66 5.95 -15.84 -2.46
N VAL A 67 6.61 -14.73 -2.16
CA VAL A 67 6.26 -13.81 -1.07
C VAL A 67 5.71 -12.52 -1.65
N VAL A 68 4.55 -12.09 -1.17
CA VAL A 68 4.04 -10.74 -1.44
C VAL A 68 4.15 -9.90 -0.16
N SER A 69 4.94 -8.85 -0.21
CA SER A 69 5.03 -7.89 0.89
C SER A 69 4.10 -6.71 0.66
N ALA A 70 2.94 -6.73 1.33
CA ALA A 70 1.96 -5.64 1.37
C ALA A 70 1.93 -4.94 2.73
N VAL A 71 3.06 -4.95 3.46
CA VAL A 71 3.18 -4.31 4.78
C VAL A 71 3.50 -2.82 4.65
N HIS A 72 3.05 -2.05 5.65
CA HIS A 72 3.46 -0.66 5.84
C HIS A 72 3.49 -0.28 7.32
N GLY A 73 4.40 0.62 7.68
CA GLY A 73 4.62 1.09 9.05
C GLY A 73 4.23 2.55 9.29
N PHE A 74 3.45 3.17 8.39
CA PHE A 74 3.05 4.58 8.54
C PHE A 74 2.14 4.79 9.75
N ALA A 75 1.26 3.82 10.04
CA ALA A 75 0.37 3.82 11.19
C ALA A 75 0.23 2.40 11.76
N GLY A 76 0.03 2.30 13.07
CA GLY A 76 -0.21 1.03 13.76
C GLY A 76 0.18 1.09 15.23
N PRO A 77 -0.29 0.13 16.04
CA PRO A 77 0.03 0.06 17.46
C PRO A 77 1.48 -0.38 17.71
N GLY A 78 2.01 0.01 18.87
CA GLY A 78 3.38 -0.30 19.28
C GLY A 78 4.42 0.52 18.52
N ARG A 79 5.65 0.01 18.45
CA ARG A 79 6.77 0.68 17.77
C ARG A 79 6.74 0.46 16.24
N VAL A 80 5.56 0.60 15.62
CA VAL A 80 5.39 0.49 14.18
C VAL A 80 5.84 1.80 13.52
N THR A 81 6.86 1.72 12.67
CA THR A 81 7.42 2.85 11.94
C THR A 81 7.79 2.41 10.53
N PRO A 82 7.92 3.35 9.56
CA PRO A 82 8.49 3.01 8.25
C PRO A 82 9.87 2.37 8.36
N ALA A 83 10.73 2.83 9.26
CA ALA A 83 12.04 2.22 9.48
C ALA A 83 11.95 0.77 9.99
N SER A 84 11.03 0.46 10.92
CA SER A 84 10.92 -0.88 11.50
C SER A 84 10.16 -1.87 10.63
N VAL A 85 9.21 -1.42 9.81
CA VAL A 85 8.36 -2.29 8.98
C VAL A 85 8.73 -2.22 7.52
N ASP A 86 8.73 -0.99 6.94
CA ASP A 86 8.94 -0.85 5.49
C ASP A 86 10.40 -1.07 5.09
N ARG A 87 11.37 -0.70 5.94
CA ARG A 87 12.79 -0.99 5.71
C ARG A 87 13.20 -2.33 6.32
N ALA A 88 13.28 -2.43 7.65
CA ALA A 88 13.83 -3.61 8.33
C ALA A 88 12.93 -4.85 8.15
N GLY A 89 11.61 -4.71 8.26
CA GLY A 89 10.67 -5.83 8.07
C GLY A 89 10.68 -6.37 6.65
N ASN A 90 10.77 -5.51 5.64
CA ASN A 90 10.94 -5.96 4.26
C ASN A 90 12.31 -6.63 4.03
N ALA A 91 13.39 -6.11 4.62
CA ALA A 91 14.69 -6.77 4.52
C ALA A 91 14.63 -8.20 5.09
N ASN A 92 14.02 -8.40 6.24
CA ASN A 92 13.83 -9.74 6.81
C ASN A 92 13.02 -10.68 5.91
N LEU A 93 11.93 -10.18 5.29
CA LEU A 93 11.13 -10.97 4.33
C LEU A 93 11.94 -11.35 3.08
N VAL A 94 12.69 -10.39 2.55
CA VAL A 94 13.53 -10.58 1.36
C VAL A 94 14.64 -11.60 1.63
N ASP A 95 15.34 -11.49 2.77
CA ASP A 95 16.40 -12.41 3.15
C ASP A 95 15.87 -13.85 3.32
N ALA A 96 14.70 -13.99 3.96
CA ALA A 96 14.05 -15.28 4.13
C ALA A 96 13.58 -15.87 2.79
N ALA A 97 13.06 -15.05 1.88
CA ALA A 97 12.67 -15.45 0.54
C ALA A 97 13.88 -15.91 -0.28
N ALA A 98 14.98 -15.15 -0.26
CA ALA A 98 16.22 -15.51 -0.95
C ALA A 98 16.79 -16.85 -0.43
N THR A 99 16.75 -17.06 0.89
CA THR A 99 17.18 -18.35 1.50
C THR A 99 16.29 -19.52 1.07
N ALA A 100 14.98 -19.29 0.92
CA ALA A 100 14.01 -20.29 0.49
C ALA A 100 13.94 -20.49 -1.03
N GLY A 101 14.65 -19.68 -1.82
CA GLY A 101 14.54 -19.69 -3.29
C GLY A 101 13.17 -19.20 -3.80
N ALA A 102 12.47 -18.38 -3.01
CA ALA A 102 11.15 -17.86 -3.34
C ALA A 102 11.23 -16.54 -4.11
N ASP A 103 10.27 -16.32 -5.01
CA ASP A 103 10.07 -15.03 -5.69
C ASP A 103 9.54 -13.98 -4.71
N VAL A 104 9.84 -12.70 -4.96
CA VAL A 104 9.34 -11.59 -4.12
C VAL A 104 8.57 -10.58 -4.95
N VAL A 105 7.32 -10.32 -4.58
CA VAL A 105 6.53 -9.17 -5.06
C VAL A 105 6.49 -8.13 -3.94
N LEU A 106 7.19 -7.01 -4.15
CA LEU A 106 7.29 -5.93 -3.16
C LEU A 106 6.33 -4.80 -3.51
N MET A 107 5.39 -4.51 -2.61
CA MET A 107 4.55 -3.31 -2.72
C MET A 107 5.33 -2.08 -2.29
N SER A 108 5.49 -1.13 -3.19
CA SER A 108 6.20 0.12 -3.03
C SER A 108 5.31 1.32 -3.40
N VAL A 109 5.91 2.49 -3.53
CA VAL A 109 5.20 3.74 -3.85
C VAL A 109 5.85 4.44 -5.03
N VAL A 110 5.05 5.08 -5.87
CA VAL A 110 5.56 6.00 -6.91
C VAL A 110 6.28 7.14 -6.20
N GLY A 111 7.46 7.52 -6.69
CA GLY A 111 8.30 8.53 -6.05
C GLY A 111 9.16 8.01 -4.88
N ALA A 112 9.28 6.68 -4.67
CA ALA A 112 10.25 6.12 -3.73
C ALA A 112 11.67 6.60 -4.08
N SER A 113 12.31 7.28 -3.13
CA SER A 113 13.62 7.91 -3.33
C SER A 113 14.35 8.09 -2.00
N ALA A 114 15.68 7.98 -2.02
CA ALA A 114 16.52 8.24 -0.84
C ALA A 114 16.39 9.69 -0.32
N HIS A 115 16.05 10.62 -1.21
CA HIS A 115 15.94 12.05 -0.89
C HIS A 115 14.50 12.53 -0.63
N SER A 116 13.51 11.61 -0.64
CA SER A 116 12.12 11.99 -0.37
C SER A 116 11.96 12.64 1.01
N PRO A 117 11.20 13.73 1.14
CA PRO A 117 10.84 14.30 2.45
C PRO A 117 10.02 13.33 3.31
N MET A 118 9.34 12.35 2.71
CA MET A 118 8.54 11.35 3.42
C MET A 118 9.38 10.16 3.87
N GLU A 119 9.39 9.88 5.18
CA GLU A 119 10.09 8.73 5.76
C GLU A 119 9.66 7.40 5.12
N LEU A 120 8.35 7.25 4.83
CA LEU A 120 7.83 6.06 4.17
C LEU A 120 8.46 5.84 2.79
N PHE A 121 8.59 6.89 1.99
CA PHE A 121 9.14 6.79 0.63
C PHE A 121 10.63 6.44 0.65
N ARG A 122 11.40 6.99 1.62
CA ARG A 122 12.79 6.59 1.84
C ARG A 122 12.90 5.13 2.26
N ALA A 123 12.05 4.69 3.20
CA ALA A 123 12.05 3.30 3.67
C ALA A 123 11.67 2.30 2.56
N LYS A 124 10.73 2.67 1.68
CA LYS A 124 10.38 1.87 0.50
C LYS A 124 11.55 1.83 -0.51
N HIS A 125 12.21 2.95 -0.76
CA HIS A 125 13.42 2.99 -1.58
C HIS A 125 14.51 2.04 -1.05
N ASP A 126 14.77 2.08 0.26
CA ASP A 126 15.77 1.20 0.90
C ASP A 126 15.38 -0.28 0.76
N ALA A 127 14.08 -0.61 0.92
CA ALA A 127 13.57 -1.97 0.72
C ALA A 127 13.71 -2.44 -0.74
N GLU A 128 13.44 -1.58 -1.71
CA GLU A 128 13.67 -1.87 -3.12
C GLU A 128 15.16 -2.11 -3.44
N ALA A 129 16.05 -1.29 -2.87
CA ALA A 129 17.49 -1.45 -3.05
C ALA A 129 17.98 -2.79 -2.45
N HIS A 130 17.51 -3.15 -1.24
CA HIS A 130 17.83 -4.41 -0.59
C HIS A 130 17.33 -5.60 -1.43
N LEU A 131 16.09 -5.55 -1.94
CA LEU A 131 15.52 -6.57 -2.79
C LEU A 131 16.31 -6.79 -4.08
N ARG A 132 16.71 -5.72 -4.76
CA ARG A 132 17.52 -5.83 -5.98
C ARG A 132 18.89 -6.46 -5.73
N ALA A 133 19.45 -6.27 -4.54
CA ALA A 133 20.75 -6.81 -4.13
C ALA A 133 20.67 -8.26 -3.59
N SER A 134 19.47 -8.76 -3.24
CA SER A 134 19.29 -10.05 -2.54
C SER A 134 19.56 -11.29 -3.38
N GLY A 135 19.57 -11.18 -4.71
CA GLY A 135 19.64 -12.31 -5.62
C GLY A 135 18.31 -13.05 -5.86
N ALA A 136 17.28 -12.86 -5.03
CA ALA A 136 15.96 -13.43 -5.25
C ALA A 136 15.33 -12.89 -6.56
N PRO A 137 14.53 -13.68 -7.29
CA PRO A 137 13.69 -13.13 -8.36
C PRO A 137 12.68 -12.15 -7.76
N TRP A 138 12.47 -11.01 -8.39
CA TRP A 138 11.63 -9.97 -7.80
C TRP A 138 10.76 -9.25 -8.82
N THR A 139 9.63 -8.74 -8.36
CA THR A 139 8.82 -7.72 -9.03
C THR A 139 8.49 -6.62 -8.02
N ILE A 140 8.66 -5.36 -8.40
CA ILE A 140 8.30 -4.21 -7.57
C ILE A 140 7.05 -3.57 -8.14
N VAL A 141 6.00 -3.42 -7.32
CA VAL A 141 4.77 -2.74 -7.70
C VAL A 141 4.71 -1.42 -6.93
N ARG A 142 4.90 -0.31 -7.63
CA ARG A 142 4.79 1.04 -7.08
C ARG A 142 3.40 1.60 -7.35
N SER A 143 2.67 1.92 -6.32
CA SER A 143 1.36 2.55 -6.45
C SER A 143 1.39 4.04 -6.08
N THR A 144 0.45 4.80 -6.64
CA THR A 144 0.12 6.13 -6.15
C THR A 144 -0.78 6.06 -4.91
N ALA A 145 -1.41 7.15 -4.49
CA ALA A 145 -2.22 7.21 -3.28
C ALA A 145 -3.55 6.44 -3.42
N PHE A 146 -3.89 5.56 -2.46
CA PHE A 146 -5.15 4.83 -2.50
C PHE A 146 -6.34 5.73 -2.20
N VAL A 147 -7.25 5.88 -3.16
CA VAL A 147 -8.44 6.73 -3.01
C VAL A 147 -9.34 6.27 -1.87
N GLU A 148 -9.48 4.96 -1.66
CA GLU A 148 -10.30 4.40 -0.57
C GLU A 148 -9.73 4.70 0.83
N LEU A 149 -8.40 4.76 0.97
CA LEU A 149 -7.77 5.19 2.22
C LEU A 149 -8.08 6.65 2.52
N TRP A 150 -8.00 7.49 1.51
CA TRP A 150 -8.31 8.91 1.66
C TRP A 150 -9.79 9.16 1.92
N ALA A 151 -10.68 8.38 1.30
CA ALA A 151 -12.12 8.40 1.62
C ALA A 151 -12.38 8.12 3.10
N GLU A 152 -11.61 7.20 3.71
CA GLU A 152 -11.73 6.88 5.13
C GLU A 152 -11.13 7.99 6.02
N ILE A 153 -9.96 8.52 5.68
CA ILE A 153 -9.32 9.64 6.41
C ILE A 153 -10.23 10.87 6.37
N MET A 154 -10.84 11.15 5.23
CA MET A 154 -11.72 12.28 4.99
C MET A 154 -13.20 11.99 5.33
N LYS A 155 -13.49 11.06 6.27
CA LYS A 155 -14.86 10.89 6.83
C LYS A 155 -15.39 12.20 7.41
N LYS A 156 -14.53 12.97 8.05
CA LYS A 156 -14.78 14.39 8.32
C LYS A 156 -14.14 15.19 7.20
N PRO A 157 -14.82 16.20 6.63
CA PRO A 157 -14.29 16.99 5.51
C PRO A 157 -13.15 17.90 5.98
N LEU A 158 -11.99 17.27 6.23
CA LEU A 158 -10.78 17.89 6.74
C LEU A 158 -9.66 17.76 5.70
N VAL A 159 -9.12 18.89 5.26
CA VAL A 159 -8.01 18.99 4.32
C VAL A 159 -6.77 19.53 5.03
N PHE A 160 -5.63 18.92 4.80
CA PHE A 160 -4.35 19.37 5.33
C PHE A 160 -3.72 20.39 4.38
N GLY A 161 -3.40 21.58 4.88
CA GLY A 161 -2.87 22.67 4.08
C GLY A 161 -3.93 23.39 3.27
N ARG A 162 -3.57 23.84 2.05
CA ARG A 162 -4.48 24.52 1.13
C ARG A 162 -5.33 23.54 0.34
N GLY A 163 -4.82 22.34 0.15
CA GLY A 163 -5.48 21.29 -0.59
C GLY A 163 -5.59 21.54 -2.10
N ASP A 164 -4.75 22.39 -2.65
CA ASP A 164 -4.71 22.77 -4.07
C ASP A 164 -3.58 22.07 -4.86
N ASN A 165 -2.79 21.23 -4.20
CA ASN A 165 -1.74 20.45 -4.84
C ASN A 165 -2.33 19.21 -5.53
N PRO A 166 -2.08 18.99 -6.83
CA PRO A 166 -2.59 17.80 -7.52
C PRO A 166 -1.83 16.54 -7.09
N ILE A 167 -2.59 15.50 -6.84
CA ILE A 167 -2.14 14.18 -6.39
C ILE A 167 -2.81 13.13 -7.25
N ASN A 168 -2.08 12.12 -7.68
CA ASN A 168 -2.67 10.97 -8.32
C ASN A 168 -3.28 10.02 -7.31
N PHE A 169 -4.54 9.64 -7.53
CA PHE A 169 -5.25 8.66 -6.72
C PHE A 169 -5.62 7.43 -7.54
N VAL A 170 -5.32 6.25 -7.00
CA VAL A 170 -5.60 4.95 -7.63
C VAL A 170 -6.56 4.13 -6.77
N SER A 171 -7.39 3.30 -7.40
CA SER A 171 -8.17 2.30 -6.66
C SER A 171 -7.26 1.19 -6.13
N VAL A 172 -7.42 0.83 -4.87
CA VAL A 172 -6.70 -0.30 -4.27
C VAL A 172 -7.01 -1.62 -4.99
N ARG A 173 -8.16 -1.73 -5.66
CA ARG A 173 -8.54 -2.91 -6.46
C ARG A 173 -7.67 -3.06 -7.70
N ASP A 174 -7.37 -1.96 -8.38
CA ASP A 174 -6.52 -1.96 -9.57
C ASP A 174 -5.08 -2.35 -9.19
N VAL A 175 -4.59 -1.83 -8.06
CA VAL A 175 -3.29 -2.19 -7.52
C VAL A 175 -3.24 -3.68 -7.10
N ALA A 176 -4.33 -4.21 -6.52
CA ALA A 176 -4.42 -5.63 -6.19
C ALA A 176 -4.38 -6.51 -7.44
N ALA A 177 -5.05 -6.09 -8.53
CA ALA A 177 -5.04 -6.82 -9.80
C ALA A 177 -3.63 -6.86 -10.42
N VAL A 178 -2.90 -5.74 -10.41
CA VAL A 178 -1.50 -5.70 -10.88
C VAL A 178 -0.59 -6.57 -9.99
N ALA A 179 -0.77 -6.52 -8.67
CA ALA A 179 -0.01 -7.35 -7.74
C ALA A 179 -0.31 -8.85 -7.94
N ALA A 180 -1.57 -9.24 -8.18
CA ALA A 180 -1.94 -10.62 -8.48
C ALA A 180 -1.30 -11.09 -9.80
N ARG A 181 -1.31 -10.25 -10.85
CA ARG A 181 -0.61 -10.54 -12.10
C ARG A 181 0.89 -10.72 -11.87
N ALA A 182 1.52 -9.87 -11.07
CA ALA A 182 2.94 -9.97 -10.74
C ALA A 182 3.31 -11.29 -10.03
N VAL A 183 2.37 -11.91 -9.30
CA VAL A 183 2.57 -13.22 -8.66
C VAL A 183 2.60 -14.35 -9.70
N VAL A 184 1.71 -14.30 -10.69
CA VAL A 184 1.50 -15.44 -11.61
C VAL A 184 2.27 -15.32 -12.93
N ASP A 185 2.70 -14.13 -13.31
CA ASP A 185 3.36 -13.87 -14.60
C ASP A 185 4.89 -13.80 -14.44
N PRO A 186 5.64 -14.86 -14.83
CA PRO A 186 7.09 -14.86 -14.72
C PRO A 186 7.79 -13.82 -15.58
N SER A 187 7.14 -13.33 -16.64
CA SER A 187 7.71 -12.30 -17.52
C SER A 187 7.88 -10.94 -16.82
N LEU A 188 7.19 -10.74 -15.71
CA LEU A 188 7.27 -9.51 -14.90
C LEU A 188 8.41 -9.53 -13.87
N ARG A 189 9.17 -10.62 -13.79
CA ARG A 189 10.35 -10.68 -12.91
C ARG A 189 11.41 -9.68 -13.33
N ARG A 190 12.06 -9.07 -12.34
CA ARG A 190 13.05 -7.99 -12.45
C ARG A 190 12.48 -6.71 -13.07
N GLN A 191 11.17 -6.51 -13.00
CA GLN A 191 10.48 -5.32 -13.46
C GLN A 191 9.93 -4.48 -12.32
N VAL A 192 9.84 -3.17 -12.58
CA VAL A 192 9.12 -2.21 -11.73
C VAL A 192 7.85 -1.82 -12.46
N LEU A 193 6.72 -2.15 -11.86
CA LEU A 193 5.39 -1.83 -12.37
C LEU A 193 4.86 -0.61 -11.63
N GLU A 194 4.63 0.50 -12.32
CA GLU A 194 4.04 1.69 -11.72
C GLU A 194 2.53 1.73 -12.01
N VAL A 195 1.72 1.92 -10.97
CA VAL A 195 0.27 1.88 -11.03
C VAL A 195 -0.30 3.18 -10.46
N GLY A 196 -0.84 3.99 -11.33
CA GLY A 196 -1.59 5.20 -10.96
C GLY A 196 -3.06 5.09 -11.34
N GLY A 197 -3.86 6.02 -10.84
CA GLY A 197 -5.27 6.13 -11.21
C GLY A 197 -5.48 7.05 -12.42
N PRO A 198 -6.71 7.12 -12.94
CA PRO A 198 -6.99 7.74 -14.23
C PRO A 198 -6.80 9.26 -14.25
N GLN A 199 -6.73 9.90 -13.08
CA GLN A 199 -6.63 11.37 -13.01
C GLN A 199 -5.92 11.84 -11.75
N ASN A 200 -5.33 13.03 -11.84
CA ASN A 200 -4.79 13.76 -10.71
C ASN A 200 -5.87 14.67 -10.13
N LEU A 201 -6.12 14.60 -8.82
CA LEU A 201 -7.05 15.47 -8.11
C LEU A 201 -6.34 16.19 -6.98
N THR A 202 -6.76 17.40 -6.70
CA THR A 202 -6.44 18.09 -5.45
C THR A 202 -7.26 17.50 -4.29
N PHE A 203 -6.84 17.73 -3.06
CA PHE A 203 -7.67 17.33 -1.91
C PHE A 203 -9.00 18.06 -1.87
N ASN A 204 -9.07 19.30 -2.41
CA ASN A 204 -10.33 20.04 -2.51
C ASN A 204 -11.29 19.36 -3.49
N GLU A 205 -10.82 18.95 -4.66
CA GLU A 205 -11.61 18.20 -5.64
C GLU A 205 -12.00 16.82 -5.13
N LEU A 206 -11.10 16.12 -4.44
CA LEU A 206 -11.41 14.84 -3.81
C LEU A 206 -12.48 15.00 -2.71
N ALA A 207 -12.42 16.06 -1.91
CA ALA A 207 -13.43 16.36 -0.89
C ALA A 207 -14.80 16.64 -1.53
N ALA A 208 -14.84 17.41 -2.61
CA ALA A 208 -16.07 17.71 -3.36
C ALA A 208 -16.66 16.41 -3.95
N LEU A 209 -15.84 15.57 -4.58
CA LEU A 209 -16.26 14.29 -5.14
C LEU A 209 -16.79 13.33 -4.05
N LEU A 210 -16.15 13.30 -2.87
CA LEU A 210 -16.61 12.52 -1.72
C LEU A 210 -17.97 13.01 -1.19
N GLN A 211 -18.18 14.32 -1.11
CA GLN A 211 -19.47 14.90 -0.70
C GLN A 211 -20.57 14.53 -1.70
N GLU A 212 -20.29 14.64 -2.99
CA GLU A 212 -21.24 14.27 -4.04
C GLU A 212 -21.63 12.78 -3.97
N VAL A 213 -20.63 11.87 -3.85
CA VAL A 213 -20.87 10.42 -3.74
C VAL A 213 -21.66 10.07 -2.48
N ARG A 214 -21.48 10.80 -1.39
CA ARG A 214 -22.19 10.60 -0.11
C ARG A 214 -23.55 11.29 -0.05
N GLY A 215 -23.91 12.09 -1.04
CA GLY A 215 -25.13 12.93 -1.00
C GLY A 215 -25.09 13.92 0.17
N SER A 216 -23.90 14.37 0.59
CA SER A 216 -23.72 15.26 1.73
C SER A 216 -23.25 16.65 1.28
N THR A 217 -23.76 17.67 1.96
CA THR A 217 -23.32 19.04 1.76
C THR A 217 -22.73 19.53 3.07
N GLY A 218 -21.47 19.89 3.09
CA GLY A 218 -20.79 20.37 4.30
C GLY A 218 -19.61 21.25 3.96
N LYS A 219 -19.26 22.12 4.87
CA LYS A 219 -18.05 22.95 4.71
C LYS A 219 -16.80 22.09 4.88
N VAL A 220 -15.90 22.18 3.91
CA VAL A 220 -14.57 21.59 4.02
C VAL A 220 -13.72 22.46 4.94
N HIS A 221 -13.13 21.85 5.96
CA HIS A 221 -12.28 22.53 6.92
C HIS A 221 -10.81 22.30 6.56
N HIS A 222 -10.03 23.38 6.54
CA HIS A 222 -8.60 23.32 6.24
C HIS A 222 -7.78 23.48 7.53
N VAL A 223 -6.82 22.57 7.73
CA VAL A 223 -5.80 22.72 8.79
C VAL A 223 -4.66 23.55 8.24
N PRO A 224 -4.44 24.78 8.71
CA PRO A 224 -3.40 25.65 8.18
C PRO A 224 -2.00 25.02 8.28
N ARG A 225 -1.13 25.27 7.28
CA ARG A 225 0.26 24.77 7.26
C ARG A 225 1.05 25.19 8.51
N SER A 226 0.76 26.34 9.11
CA SER A 226 1.39 26.79 10.37
C SER A 226 1.11 25.82 11.51
N ILE A 227 -0.15 25.37 11.65
CA ILE A 227 -0.54 24.37 12.64
C ILE A 227 0.14 23.03 12.35
N LEU A 228 0.14 22.56 11.09
CA LEU A 228 0.80 21.33 10.69
C LEU A 228 2.30 21.37 11.00
N ARG A 229 2.98 22.52 10.75
CA ARG A 229 4.40 22.71 11.07
C ARG A 229 4.66 22.65 12.58
N ALA A 230 3.80 23.25 13.38
CA ALA A 230 3.91 23.19 14.85
C ALA A 230 3.74 21.77 15.39
N MET A 231 2.88 20.96 14.76
CA MET A 231 2.62 19.57 15.14
C MET A 231 3.65 18.56 14.54
N ALA A 232 4.35 18.93 13.48
CA ALA A 232 5.27 18.07 12.74
C ALA A 232 6.39 17.42 13.59
N PRO A 233 6.95 18.06 14.65
CA PRO A 233 7.90 17.40 15.54
C PRO A 233 7.29 16.26 16.35
N LEU A 234 5.99 16.32 16.62
CA LEU A 234 5.29 15.40 17.53
C LEU A 234 4.67 14.19 16.82
N ALA A 235 4.38 14.31 15.52
CA ALA A 235 3.72 13.25 14.77
C ALA A 235 4.14 13.20 13.28
N ARG A 236 3.99 12.01 12.65
CA ARG A 236 4.32 11.80 11.23
C ARG A 236 3.23 12.32 10.29
N GLN A 237 1.96 12.23 10.69
CA GLN A 237 0.82 12.62 9.87
C GLN A 237 0.85 14.09 9.43
N PRO A 238 1.15 15.08 10.31
CA PRO A 238 1.31 16.47 9.91
C PRO A 238 2.44 16.67 8.88
N ARG A 239 3.57 15.96 9.02
CA ARG A 239 4.67 16.01 8.04
C ARG A 239 4.24 15.49 6.68
N ALA A 240 3.54 14.34 6.65
CA ALA A 240 2.99 13.79 5.42
C ALA A 240 1.99 14.75 4.77
N GLY A 241 1.09 15.35 5.56
CA GLY A 241 0.15 16.36 5.08
C GLY A 241 0.82 17.58 4.45
N ILE A 242 1.92 18.08 5.06
CA ILE A 242 2.70 19.17 4.47
C ILE A 242 3.33 18.75 3.13
N THR A 243 3.92 17.57 3.08
CA THR A 243 4.55 17.06 1.84
C THR A 243 3.52 16.90 0.73
N MET A 244 2.37 16.31 1.04
CA MET A 244 1.30 16.12 0.05
C MET A 244 0.68 17.44 -0.43
N ASP A 245 0.76 18.50 0.38
CA ASP A 245 0.29 19.84 0.04
C ASP A 245 1.34 20.68 -0.73
N THR A 246 2.58 20.15 -0.94
CA THR A 246 3.68 20.96 -1.52
C THR A 246 4.55 20.24 -2.54
N ALA A 247 4.62 18.92 -2.49
CA ALA A 247 5.45 18.14 -3.41
C ALA A 247 4.65 17.75 -4.66
N ASP A 248 5.32 17.60 -5.78
CA ASP A 248 4.72 17.01 -6.98
C ASP A 248 4.39 15.53 -6.70
N MET A 249 3.10 15.21 -6.75
CA MET A 249 2.56 13.85 -6.58
C MET A 249 1.67 13.46 -7.75
N THR A 250 1.84 14.13 -8.88
CA THR A 250 1.14 13.79 -10.11
C THR A 250 1.70 12.50 -10.72
N PHE A 251 0.91 11.87 -11.55
CA PHE A 251 1.31 10.69 -12.30
C PHE A 251 0.64 10.72 -13.66
N ASP A 252 1.42 10.43 -14.71
CA ASP A 252 0.90 10.24 -16.05
C ASP A 252 0.72 8.75 -16.31
N VAL A 253 -0.53 8.36 -16.50
CA VAL A 253 -0.92 6.97 -16.78
C VAL A 253 -0.84 6.59 -18.25
N THR A 254 -0.55 7.54 -19.14
CA THR A 254 -0.54 7.33 -20.58
C THR A 254 0.47 6.24 -20.95
N GLY A 255 -0.01 5.13 -21.51
CA GLY A 255 0.81 4.00 -21.95
C GLY A 255 1.44 3.16 -20.84
N ARG A 256 1.05 3.34 -19.56
CA ARG A 256 1.66 2.63 -18.43
C ARG A 256 0.84 1.47 -17.87
N SER A 257 -0.41 1.32 -18.28
CA SER A 257 -1.27 0.23 -17.80
C SER A 257 -2.04 -0.40 -18.96
N ASP A 258 -1.90 -1.72 -19.13
CA ASP A 258 -2.72 -2.53 -20.03
C ASP A 258 -4.05 -2.93 -19.36
N LEU A 259 -4.22 -2.65 -18.07
CA LEU A 259 -5.43 -2.96 -17.32
C LEU A 259 -6.37 -1.74 -17.32
N PRO A 260 -7.68 -1.96 -17.46
CA PRO A 260 -8.66 -0.89 -17.33
C PRO A 260 -8.62 -0.32 -15.91
N LEU A 261 -8.40 0.98 -15.78
CA LEU A 261 -8.38 1.67 -14.50
C LEU A 261 -9.79 1.99 -14.02
N THR A 262 -10.04 1.76 -12.74
CA THR A 262 -11.30 2.10 -12.11
C THR A 262 -11.45 3.62 -11.99
N ASP A 263 -12.54 4.15 -12.50
CA ASP A 263 -12.94 5.55 -12.30
C ASP A 263 -13.05 5.87 -10.80
N LEU A 264 -12.56 7.05 -10.38
CA LEU A 264 -12.49 7.41 -8.97
C LEU A 264 -13.85 7.55 -8.30
N ARG A 265 -14.88 8.03 -9.02
CA ARG A 265 -16.25 8.07 -8.52
C ARG A 265 -16.76 6.66 -8.21
N THR A 266 -16.53 5.72 -9.10
CA THR A 266 -16.88 4.30 -8.92
C THR A 266 -16.15 3.69 -7.73
N ALA A 267 -14.85 3.95 -7.58
CA ALA A 267 -14.06 3.48 -6.44
C ALA A 267 -14.60 4.04 -5.11
N LEU A 268 -14.91 5.33 -5.07
CA LEU A 268 -15.46 6.02 -3.90
C LEU A 268 -16.88 5.55 -3.55
N SER A 269 -17.74 5.33 -4.55
CA SER A 269 -19.09 4.81 -4.32
C SER A 269 -19.07 3.41 -3.69
N ARG A 270 -18.17 2.54 -4.17
CA ARG A 270 -17.95 1.22 -3.55
C ARG A 270 -17.41 1.33 -2.12
N ALA A 271 -16.47 2.26 -1.88
CA ALA A 271 -15.94 2.49 -0.54
C ALA A 271 -17.01 3.02 0.42
N ALA A 272 -17.89 3.91 -0.04
CA ALA A 272 -18.98 4.46 0.76
C ALA A 272 -20.02 3.40 1.16
N ALA A 273 -20.30 2.42 0.30
CA ALA A 273 -21.23 1.33 0.59
C ALA A 273 -20.75 0.37 1.70
N HIS A 274 -19.46 0.40 2.05
CA HIS A 274 -18.83 -0.45 3.08
C HIS A 274 -18.43 0.32 4.35
N MET A 275 -18.77 1.62 4.46
CA MET A 275 -18.50 2.48 5.62
C MET A 275 -19.73 2.70 6.49
#